data_844e17a3d5ef51b07f8afc103fbb9849
#
_entry.id   844e17a3d5ef51b07f8afc103fbb9849
#
_cell.length_a   1.000
_cell.length_b   1.000
_cell.length_c   1.000
_cell.angle_alpha   90.00
_cell.angle_beta   90.00
_cell.angle_gamma   90.00
#
_symmetry.space_group_name_H-M   'P 1'
#
loop_
_entity.id
_entity.type
_entity.pdbx_description
1 polymer ?
#
loop_
_entity_poly.entity_id
_entity_poly.type
_entity_poly.pdbx_seq_one_letter_code
_entity_poly.pdbx_strand_id
1 'polypeptide(L)'
;MKKLFIWSLSAVMLLSVSCGTQQKSQPTEKKSMFTGAAGEVKLITLDPGHFHAALVQKTTLEQIDPNVKVYAPDGPDVAGHIALIEGYNTRSESPTAWKLDVYKGSDYLEKMLSDKAGNVAVLAGNNAKKTEYILKSIEAGLNVLADKPMVITPEQFPMLEQAFAKAEENGLLLYDIMTERYEITTILQRELSKIPEVFGTLQKGSLEEPAITKESIHHFSKTVSGKPLIRPAWFFDVEQQGEGIVDVTTHLVDLIQWEAFPEAILSKSDVEIVEATRWTTDMTPEMFRKVTGLETYPDYLQKDLEGNVLKVYSNGEINYKLKGVHAKVSVIWNFEAPAGTGDTHYSIMRGTMCNVIIKQGAEENFKPTLYIETNITDGLETFEGGLSKAINQDLAVMYPGIKLVKLGDNLWTVDIPEQYKVGHEAHFTQVAEKYLRYLVWGRMPEWEVPNMIVKYYTTTEGLKKAKQ
;
A
#
# COMPACT_ATOMS: atom_id res chain seq x y z
N MET A 1 -72.48 -39.65 -20.85
CA MET A 1 -72.28 -40.89 -20.05
C MET A 1 -71.05 -40.64 -19.17
N LYS A 2 -71.30 -40.46 -17.88
CA LYS A 2 -70.30 -40.17 -16.86
C LYS A 2 -69.68 -41.48 -16.41
N LYS A 3 -68.33 -41.55 -16.32
CA LYS A 3 -67.68 -42.61 -15.54
C LYS A 3 -66.84 -41.94 -14.45
N LEU A 4 -67.27 -42.14 -13.22
CA LEU A 4 -66.50 -41.87 -11.97
C LEU A 4 -65.39 -42.91 -11.89
N PHE A 5 -64.17 -42.42 -11.50
CA PHE A 5 -63.10 -43.27 -10.97
C PHE A 5 -62.74 -42.79 -9.55
N ILE A 6 -62.98 -43.71 -8.62
CA ILE A 6 -62.63 -43.61 -7.21
C ILE A 6 -61.17 -44.06 -7.07
N TRP A 7 -60.28 -43.25 -6.47
CA TRP A 7 -58.95 -43.67 -6.03
C TRP A 7 -58.86 -43.60 -4.52
N SER A 8 -58.49 -44.74 -3.95
CA SER A 8 -58.28 -44.98 -2.53
C SER A 8 -57.05 -44.27 -1.98
N LEU A 9 -57.22 -43.61 -0.83
CA LEU A 9 -56.10 -43.09 -0.02
C LEU A 9 -55.35 -44.22 0.68
N SER A 10 -54.08 -44.36 0.40
CA SER A 10 -53.13 -45.10 1.25
C SER A 10 -52.27 -44.10 2.00
N ALA A 11 -52.44 -44.04 3.33
CA ALA A 11 -51.65 -43.24 4.22
C ALA A 11 -50.26 -43.87 4.40
N VAL A 12 -49.22 -43.18 3.96
CA VAL A 12 -47.82 -43.48 4.30
C VAL A 12 -47.39 -42.51 5.38
N MET A 13 -47.14 -43.02 6.59
CA MET A 13 -46.49 -42.28 7.68
C MET A 13 -45.01 -42.08 7.33
N LEU A 14 -44.62 -40.87 7.01
CA LEU A 14 -43.23 -40.45 6.91
C LEU A 14 -42.78 -39.88 8.28
N LEU A 15 -41.92 -40.62 8.93
CA LEU A 15 -41.13 -40.15 10.09
C LEU A 15 -40.18 -39.07 9.62
N SER A 16 -40.45 -37.82 9.97
CA SER A 16 -39.55 -36.67 9.75
C SER A 16 -38.46 -36.70 10.81
N VAL A 17 -37.26 -37.14 10.41
CA VAL A 17 -36.03 -36.88 11.17
C VAL A 17 -35.68 -35.42 10.97
N SER A 18 -35.91 -34.60 12.01
CA SER A 18 -35.49 -33.20 12.05
C SER A 18 -33.98 -33.13 12.18
N CYS A 19 -33.27 -32.98 11.06
CA CYS A 19 -31.87 -32.50 11.06
C CYS A 19 -31.91 -31.00 11.30
N GLY A 20 -31.50 -30.56 12.49
CA GLY A 20 -31.35 -29.18 12.82
C GLY A 20 -30.22 -28.57 11.98
N THR A 21 -30.54 -27.94 10.87
CA THR A 21 -29.68 -27.01 10.17
C THR A 21 -29.56 -25.76 11.04
N GLN A 22 -28.41 -25.58 11.68
CA GLN A 22 -28.02 -24.28 12.23
C GLN A 22 -28.04 -23.27 11.07
N GLN A 23 -29.08 -22.47 11.04
CA GLN A 23 -29.13 -21.27 10.22
C GLN A 23 -28.00 -20.36 10.72
N LYS A 24 -26.88 -20.29 9.96
CA LYS A 24 -25.92 -19.21 10.13
C LYS A 24 -26.70 -17.91 9.96
N SER A 25 -26.83 -17.16 11.04
CA SER A 25 -27.38 -15.80 10.99
C SER A 25 -26.59 -15.01 9.95
N GLN A 26 -27.29 -14.55 8.90
CA GLN A 26 -26.69 -13.57 7.98
C GLN A 26 -26.23 -12.37 8.82
N PRO A 27 -25.03 -11.84 8.60
CA PRO A 27 -24.59 -10.64 9.27
C PRO A 27 -25.62 -9.55 8.98
N THR A 28 -26.20 -8.97 10.00
CA THR A 28 -27.04 -7.77 9.87
C THR A 28 -26.18 -6.71 9.19
N GLU A 29 -26.54 -6.26 8.00
CA GLU A 29 -25.86 -5.15 7.32
C GLU A 29 -25.89 -3.94 8.27
N LYS A 30 -24.74 -3.65 8.88
CA LYS A 30 -24.57 -2.39 9.62
C LYS A 30 -24.67 -1.26 8.58
N LYS A 31 -25.71 -0.45 8.67
CA LYS A 31 -25.91 0.68 7.76
C LYS A 31 -24.76 1.66 7.96
N SER A 32 -24.03 1.98 6.89
CA SER A 32 -22.99 3.01 6.92
C SER A 32 -23.55 4.34 7.47
N MET A 33 -22.70 5.08 8.22
CA MET A 33 -23.00 6.45 8.62
C MET A 33 -22.74 7.46 7.48
N PHE A 34 -22.03 7.04 6.42
CA PHE A 34 -21.67 7.88 5.28
C PHE A 34 -22.57 7.59 4.10
N THR A 35 -22.97 8.65 3.40
CA THR A 35 -23.94 8.59 2.28
C THR A 35 -23.31 9.01 0.94
N GLY A 36 -22.09 9.56 0.95
CA GLY A 36 -21.44 10.21 -0.19
C GLY A 36 -21.80 11.70 -0.28
N ALA A 37 -22.44 12.27 0.73
CA ALA A 37 -22.80 13.68 0.72
C ALA A 37 -21.59 14.60 0.83
N ALA A 38 -21.69 15.79 0.26
CA ALA A 38 -20.66 16.81 0.33
C ALA A 38 -20.36 17.20 1.78
N GLY A 39 -19.07 17.24 2.15
CA GLY A 39 -18.59 17.68 3.46
C GLY A 39 -18.94 16.75 4.64
N GLU A 40 -19.42 15.53 4.39
CA GLU A 40 -19.75 14.59 5.48
C GLU A 40 -18.52 13.98 6.16
N VAL A 41 -17.39 13.91 5.44
CA VAL A 41 -16.13 13.39 5.96
C VAL A 41 -15.32 14.52 6.56
N LYS A 42 -15.17 14.50 7.89
CA LYS A 42 -14.45 15.50 8.67
C LYS A 42 -13.09 14.95 9.08
N LEU A 43 -12.04 15.43 8.44
CA LEU A 43 -10.68 14.96 8.70
C LEU A 43 -10.13 15.53 10.02
N ILE A 44 -9.41 14.67 10.72
CA ILE A 44 -8.50 15.01 11.81
C ILE A 44 -7.10 14.57 11.35
N THR A 45 -6.15 15.49 11.27
CA THR A 45 -4.73 15.16 11.04
C THR A 45 -4.02 15.12 12.38
N LEU A 46 -3.43 13.98 12.74
CA LEU A 46 -2.74 13.77 14.00
C LEU A 46 -1.24 13.62 13.77
N ASP A 47 -0.46 14.46 14.45
CA ASP A 47 1.01 14.45 14.49
C ASP A 47 1.64 14.32 13.07
N PRO A 48 1.33 15.24 12.14
CA PRO A 48 1.83 15.16 10.76
C PRO A 48 3.33 15.48 10.71
N GLY A 49 4.16 14.49 10.43
CA GLY A 49 5.61 14.64 10.31
C GLY A 49 6.16 14.18 8.98
N HIS A 50 5.32 13.50 8.18
CA HIS A 50 5.64 13.09 6.83
C HIS A 50 4.79 13.87 5.82
N PHE A 51 5.39 14.27 4.68
CA PHE A 51 4.67 15.07 3.66
C PHE A 51 3.44 14.36 3.08
N HIS A 52 3.33 13.05 3.24
CA HIS A 52 2.16 12.27 2.85
C HIS A 52 0.87 12.73 3.56
N ALA A 53 0.95 13.25 4.78
CA ALA A 53 -0.22 13.82 5.46
C ALA A 53 -0.88 14.92 4.62
N ALA A 54 -0.07 15.77 3.99
CA ALA A 54 -0.58 16.83 3.13
C ALA A 54 -1.06 16.31 1.78
N LEU A 55 -0.51 15.20 1.25
CA LEU A 55 -0.93 14.66 -0.04
C LEU A 55 -2.39 14.16 -0.03
N VAL A 56 -2.92 13.73 1.11
CA VAL A 56 -4.35 13.41 1.24
C VAL A 56 -5.23 14.62 0.94
N GLN A 57 -4.72 15.83 1.18
CA GLN A 57 -5.39 17.11 0.96
C GLN A 57 -4.92 17.84 -0.31
N LYS A 58 -4.09 17.22 -1.15
CA LYS A 58 -3.57 17.85 -2.37
C LYS A 58 -4.67 18.16 -3.38
N THR A 59 -5.75 17.38 -3.41
CA THR A 59 -6.90 17.53 -4.28
C THR A 59 -8.17 17.67 -3.44
N THR A 60 -9.06 18.57 -3.86
CA THR A 60 -10.38 18.68 -3.22
C THR A 60 -11.27 17.53 -3.65
N LEU A 61 -11.78 16.77 -2.71
CA LEU A 61 -12.81 15.75 -2.91
C LEU A 61 -14.10 16.23 -2.23
N GLU A 62 -15.18 16.29 -2.97
CA GLU A 62 -16.45 16.94 -2.55
C GLU A 62 -16.98 16.38 -1.21
N GLN A 63 -16.77 15.11 -0.97
CA GLN A 63 -17.22 14.42 0.23
C GLN A 63 -16.47 14.87 1.50
N ILE A 64 -15.28 15.49 1.35
CA ILE A 64 -14.44 15.94 2.46
C ILE A 64 -14.79 17.38 2.84
N ASP A 65 -15.06 17.62 4.13
CA ASP A 65 -15.24 18.97 4.67
C ASP A 65 -13.93 19.76 4.55
N PRO A 66 -13.93 20.98 3.98
CA PRO A 66 -12.71 21.79 3.87
C PRO A 66 -12.16 22.27 5.23
N ASN A 67 -12.91 22.16 6.31
CA ASN A 67 -12.44 22.49 7.66
C ASN A 67 -11.78 21.27 8.30
N VAL A 68 -10.45 21.29 8.42
CA VAL A 68 -9.66 20.16 8.93
C VAL A 68 -9.06 20.49 10.28
N LYS A 69 -9.22 19.61 11.25
CA LYS A 69 -8.58 19.73 12.56
C LYS A 69 -7.19 19.11 12.53
N VAL A 70 -6.23 19.81 13.09
CA VAL A 70 -4.84 19.33 13.21
C VAL A 70 -4.46 19.32 14.70
N TYR A 71 -4.01 18.19 15.20
CA TYR A 71 -3.50 18.03 16.56
C TYR A 71 -2.05 17.56 16.50
N ALA A 72 -1.14 18.33 17.07
CA ALA A 72 0.29 18.01 17.02
C ALA A 72 1.07 18.67 18.18
N PRO A 73 2.27 18.18 18.48
CA PRO A 73 3.22 18.98 19.24
C PRO A 73 3.62 20.20 18.42
N ASP A 74 4.03 21.29 19.07
CA ASP A 74 4.64 22.42 18.35
C ASP A 74 6.02 22.04 17.83
N GLY A 75 6.31 22.41 16.59
CA GLY A 75 7.60 22.09 16.00
C GLY A 75 7.64 22.20 14.47
N PRO A 76 8.79 21.83 13.87
CA PRO A 76 9.00 21.96 12.42
C PRO A 76 8.08 21.06 11.60
N ASP A 77 7.70 19.90 12.11
CA ASP A 77 6.87 18.94 11.39
C ASP A 77 5.46 19.48 11.13
N VAL A 78 4.78 19.98 12.16
CA VAL A 78 3.46 20.62 12.01
C VAL A 78 3.54 21.92 11.21
N ALA A 79 4.61 22.69 11.36
CA ALA A 79 4.83 23.90 10.57
C ALA A 79 4.99 23.57 9.07
N GLY A 80 5.74 22.50 8.75
CA GLY A 80 5.92 22.00 7.40
C GLY A 80 4.60 21.53 6.78
N HIS A 81 3.77 20.80 7.54
CA HIS A 81 2.43 20.38 7.10
C HIS A 81 1.55 21.60 6.75
N ILE A 82 1.49 22.60 7.63
CA ILE A 82 0.71 23.82 7.39
C ILE A 82 1.18 24.51 6.09
N ALA A 83 2.49 24.68 5.92
CA ALA A 83 3.06 25.31 4.73
C ALA A 83 2.73 24.56 3.43
N LEU A 84 2.69 23.22 3.45
CA LEU A 84 2.27 22.42 2.29
C LEU A 84 0.80 22.67 1.94
N ILE A 85 -0.10 22.68 2.94
CA ILE A 85 -1.53 22.96 2.72
C ILE A 85 -1.76 24.38 2.21
N GLU A 86 -1.07 25.38 2.76
CA GLU A 86 -1.10 26.75 2.23
C GLU A 86 -0.60 26.82 0.78
N GLY A 87 0.45 26.06 0.46
CA GLY A 87 0.94 25.93 -0.90
C GLY A 87 -0.13 25.37 -1.86
N TYR A 88 -0.92 24.37 -1.42
CA TYR A 88 -2.03 23.84 -2.23
C TYR A 88 -3.17 24.84 -2.38
N ASN A 89 -3.47 25.63 -1.35
CA ASN A 89 -4.52 26.65 -1.39
C ASN A 89 -4.15 27.82 -2.32
N THR A 90 -2.86 28.13 -2.46
CA THR A 90 -2.39 29.34 -3.16
C THR A 90 -1.78 29.07 -4.55
N ARG A 91 -1.62 27.80 -4.95
CA ARG A 91 -1.07 27.47 -6.26
C ARG A 91 -1.97 27.97 -7.40
N SER A 92 -1.37 28.27 -8.54
CA SER A 92 -2.09 28.79 -9.73
C SER A 92 -2.98 27.75 -10.40
N GLU A 93 -2.58 26.48 -10.35
CA GLU A 93 -3.33 25.38 -10.99
C GLU A 93 -4.07 24.57 -9.93
N SER A 94 -5.38 24.41 -10.13
CA SER A 94 -6.25 23.61 -9.25
C SER A 94 -6.08 23.95 -7.76
N PRO A 95 -6.20 25.24 -7.34
CA PRO A 95 -6.05 25.60 -5.93
C PRO A 95 -7.12 24.89 -5.08
N THR A 96 -6.74 24.55 -3.84
CA THR A 96 -7.67 24.03 -2.85
C THR A 96 -8.19 25.17 -1.93
N ALA A 97 -9.07 24.84 -0.99
CA ALA A 97 -9.66 25.84 -0.08
C ALA A 97 -9.71 25.31 1.38
N TRP A 98 -8.68 24.58 1.77
CA TRP A 98 -8.60 24.00 3.13
C TRP A 98 -8.48 25.06 4.20
N LYS A 99 -9.19 24.86 5.28
CA LYS A 99 -9.14 25.70 6.49
C LYS A 99 -8.67 24.83 7.64
N LEU A 100 -7.44 25.05 8.08
CA LEU A 100 -6.86 24.31 9.19
C LEU A 100 -7.22 24.99 10.52
N ASP A 101 -7.75 24.20 11.46
CA ASP A 101 -7.87 24.57 12.87
C ASP A 101 -6.83 23.74 13.64
N VAL A 102 -5.75 24.40 14.05
CA VAL A 102 -4.53 23.74 14.55
C VAL A 102 -4.41 23.88 16.05
N TYR A 103 -4.43 22.76 16.75
CA TYR A 103 -4.03 22.67 18.14
C TYR A 103 -2.56 22.24 18.25
N LYS A 104 -1.77 23.03 18.99
CA LYS A 104 -0.36 22.74 19.27
C LYS A 104 -0.15 22.64 20.78
N GLY A 105 0.16 21.44 21.26
CA GLY A 105 0.39 21.20 22.69
C GLY A 105 1.00 19.84 22.95
N SER A 106 1.63 19.66 24.10
CA SER A 106 2.20 18.35 24.49
C SER A 106 1.13 17.28 24.73
N ASP A 107 -0.12 17.69 25.00
CA ASP A 107 -1.30 16.87 25.24
C ASP A 107 -2.16 16.72 23.97
N TYR A 108 -1.58 16.89 22.80
CA TYR A 108 -2.29 16.89 21.51
C TYR A 108 -3.11 15.61 21.26
N LEU A 109 -2.64 14.46 21.70
CA LEU A 109 -3.36 13.20 21.56
C LEU A 109 -4.59 13.16 22.46
N GLU A 110 -4.42 13.46 23.75
CA GLU A 110 -5.51 13.52 24.73
C GLU A 110 -6.57 14.55 24.30
N LYS A 111 -6.11 15.68 23.78
CA LYS A 111 -6.97 16.74 23.27
C LYS A 111 -7.80 16.25 22.07
N MET A 112 -7.17 15.59 21.09
CA MET A 112 -7.86 14.99 19.95
C MET A 112 -8.91 13.96 20.41
N LEU A 113 -8.53 13.08 21.35
CA LEU A 113 -9.40 12.02 21.85
C LEU A 113 -10.60 12.58 22.63
N SER A 114 -10.42 13.72 23.33
CA SER A 114 -11.50 14.38 24.06
C SER A 114 -12.43 15.19 23.16
N ASP A 115 -11.88 15.90 22.17
CA ASP A 115 -12.64 16.78 21.28
C ASP A 115 -13.50 16.01 20.29
N LYS A 116 -12.98 14.90 19.76
CA LYS A 116 -13.63 14.07 18.71
C LYS A 116 -14.22 14.93 17.58
N ALA A 117 -13.43 15.91 17.13
CA ALA A 117 -13.90 16.98 16.26
C ALA A 117 -14.01 16.57 14.77
N GLY A 118 -13.95 15.28 14.48
CA GLY A 118 -14.08 14.69 13.14
C GLY A 118 -14.55 13.25 13.19
N ASN A 119 -14.49 12.58 12.05
CA ASN A 119 -14.92 11.18 11.91
C ASN A 119 -13.90 10.29 11.19
N VAL A 120 -12.81 10.88 10.66
CA VAL A 120 -11.69 10.18 10.05
C VAL A 120 -10.37 10.77 10.54
N ALA A 121 -9.53 9.96 11.16
CA ALA A 121 -8.16 10.32 11.54
C ALA A 121 -7.18 9.96 10.38
N VAL A 122 -6.40 10.94 9.95
CA VAL A 122 -5.30 10.79 8.98
C VAL A 122 -3.99 10.74 9.75
N LEU A 123 -3.23 9.66 9.59
CA LEU A 123 -2.00 9.39 10.32
C LEU A 123 -0.83 9.24 9.34
N ALA A 124 0.03 10.25 9.23
CA ALA A 124 1.24 10.20 8.42
C ALA A 124 2.34 11.06 9.05
N GLY A 125 3.14 10.45 9.89
CA GLY A 125 4.20 11.10 10.64
C GLY A 125 5.19 10.08 11.21
N ASN A 126 5.71 10.36 12.39
CA ASN A 126 6.62 9.47 13.09
C ASN A 126 5.99 8.08 13.32
N ASN A 127 6.67 7.04 12.84
CA ASN A 127 6.13 5.69 12.82
C ASN A 127 6.19 4.99 14.19
N ALA A 128 7.07 5.43 15.11
CA ALA A 128 7.20 4.84 16.44
C ALA A 128 5.89 4.87 17.23
N LYS A 129 5.11 5.94 17.08
CA LYS A 129 3.84 6.15 17.80
C LYS A 129 2.62 5.75 16.97
N LYS A 130 2.78 5.50 15.68
CA LYS A 130 1.66 5.34 14.74
C LYS A 130 0.72 4.21 15.13
N THR A 131 1.25 3.05 15.54
CA THR A 131 0.41 1.90 15.95
C THR A 131 -0.46 2.25 17.17
N GLU A 132 0.08 2.99 18.13
CA GLU A 132 -0.68 3.50 19.29
C GLU A 132 -1.75 4.50 18.84
N TYR A 133 -1.42 5.44 17.97
CA TYR A 133 -2.37 6.41 17.44
C TYR A 133 -3.53 5.73 16.70
N ILE A 134 -3.24 4.69 15.92
CA ILE A 134 -4.25 3.87 15.23
C ILE A 134 -5.21 3.27 16.27
N LEU A 135 -4.69 2.54 17.25
CA LEU A 135 -5.52 1.87 18.26
C LEU A 135 -6.38 2.87 19.03
N LYS A 136 -5.79 3.95 19.54
CA LYS A 136 -6.51 4.98 20.32
C LYS A 136 -7.56 5.72 19.49
N SER A 137 -7.29 5.99 18.21
CA SER A 137 -8.27 6.60 17.30
C SER A 137 -9.48 5.68 17.08
N ILE A 138 -9.25 4.39 16.85
CA ILE A 138 -10.31 3.37 16.71
C ILE A 138 -11.12 3.24 18.01
N GLU A 139 -10.47 3.20 19.18
CA GLU A 139 -11.13 3.14 20.48
C GLU A 139 -11.98 4.40 20.75
N ALA A 140 -11.55 5.56 20.23
CA ALA A 140 -12.30 6.79 20.29
C ALA A 140 -13.51 6.87 19.33
N GLY A 141 -13.69 5.88 18.46
CA GLY A 141 -14.78 5.81 17.49
C GLY A 141 -14.48 6.49 16.15
N LEU A 142 -13.22 6.71 15.81
CA LEU A 142 -12.80 7.32 14.55
C LEU A 142 -12.45 6.25 13.52
N ASN A 143 -12.85 6.44 12.27
CA ASN A 143 -12.26 5.74 11.14
C ASN A 143 -10.82 6.21 10.95
N VAL A 144 -9.95 5.35 10.43
CA VAL A 144 -8.53 5.66 10.29
C VAL A 144 -8.05 5.44 8.86
N LEU A 145 -7.39 6.45 8.30
CA LEU A 145 -6.60 6.37 7.09
C LEU A 145 -5.13 6.60 7.47
N ALA A 146 -4.35 5.54 7.51
CA ALA A 146 -2.96 5.59 7.97
C ALA A 146 -1.97 5.42 6.82
N ASP A 147 -0.93 6.24 6.81
CA ASP A 147 0.21 6.01 5.94
C ASP A 147 0.99 4.76 6.36
N LYS A 148 1.60 4.10 5.40
CA LYS A 148 2.50 2.98 5.65
C LYS A 148 3.83 3.47 6.29
N PRO A 149 4.53 2.64 7.05
CA PRO A 149 4.03 1.42 7.69
C PRO A 149 3.12 1.74 8.88
N MET A 150 2.14 0.87 9.13
CA MET A 150 1.29 0.99 10.34
C MET A 150 2.00 0.50 11.60
N VAL A 151 3.04 -0.32 11.43
CA VAL A 151 3.85 -0.91 12.51
C VAL A 151 5.27 -1.11 12.01
N ILE A 152 6.25 -0.87 12.88
CA ILE A 152 7.68 -0.95 12.54
C ILE A 152 8.46 -2.00 13.34
N THR A 153 7.86 -2.62 14.34
CA THR A 153 8.53 -3.65 15.16
C THR A 153 7.63 -4.87 15.39
N PRO A 154 8.22 -6.07 15.55
CA PRO A 154 7.46 -7.28 15.90
C PRO A 154 6.68 -7.14 17.22
N GLU A 155 7.21 -6.39 18.17
CA GLU A 155 6.63 -6.20 19.51
C GLU A 155 5.34 -5.38 19.45
N GLN A 156 5.24 -4.44 18.48
CA GLN A 156 4.04 -3.61 18.28
C GLN A 156 2.98 -4.32 17.43
N PHE A 157 3.31 -5.37 16.69
CA PHE A 157 2.38 -6.04 15.79
C PHE A 157 1.09 -6.54 16.46
N PRO A 158 1.11 -7.14 17.68
CA PRO A 158 -0.14 -7.50 18.37
C PRO A 158 -1.08 -6.32 18.65
N MET A 159 -0.54 -5.11 18.87
CA MET A 159 -1.35 -3.90 19.03
C MET A 159 -2.06 -3.52 17.72
N LEU A 160 -1.41 -3.71 16.58
CA LEU A 160 -2.05 -3.51 15.27
C LEU A 160 -3.18 -4.52 15.02
N GLU A 161 -2.97 -5.80 15.35
CA GLU A 161 -4.04 -6.82 15.28
C GLU A 161 -5.23 -6.43 16.18
N GLN A 162 -4.97 -5.95 17.39
CA GLN A 162 -6.00 -5.44 18.29
C GLN A 162 -6.77 -4.26 17.67
N ALA A 163 -6.07 -3.34 17.00
CA ALA A 163 -6.71 -2.21 16.35
C ALA A 163 -7.67 -2.65 15.22
N PHE A 164 -7.27 -3.63 14.38
CA PHE A 164 -8.15 -4.21 13.36
C PHE A 164 -9.37 -4.90 13.99
N ALA A 165 -9.18 -5.71 15.03
CA ALA A 165 -10.28 -6.37 15.72
C ALA A 165 -11.27 -5.36 16.34
N LYS A 166 -10.76 -4.28 16.94
CA LYS A 166 -11.58 -3.20 17.49
C LYS A 166 -12.31 -2.40 16.41
N ALA A 167 -11.66 -2.17 15.26
CA ALA A 167 -12.31 -1.52 14.12
C ALA A 167 -13.52 -2.34 13.63
N GLU A 168 -13.34 -3.66 13.47
CA GLU A 168 -14.43 -4.58 13.09
C GLU A 168 -15.55 -4.59 14.14
N GLU A 169 -15.22 -4.71 15.43
CA GLU A 169 -16.19 -4.69 16.54
C GLU A 169 -17.04 -3.39 16.51
N ASN A 170 -16.39 -2.26 16.31
CA ASN A 170 -17.03 -0.94 16.32
C ASN A 170 -17.70 -0.57 14.98
N GLY A 171 -17.49 -1.35 13.91
CA GLY A 171 -17.96 -1.03 12.55
C GLY A 171 -17.23 0.16 11.94
N LEU A 172 -15.95 0.33 12.27
CA LEU A 172 -15.07 1.36 11.77
C LEU A 172 -14.14 0.81 10.68
N LEU A 173 -13.62 1.68 9.84
CA LEU A 173 -12.66 1.33 8.83
C LEU A 173 -11.26 1.78 9.25
N LEU A 174 -10.33 0.83 9.24
CA LEU A 174 -8.89 1.04 9.35
C LEU A 174 -8.26 0.64 8.02
N TYR A 175 -7.71 1.61 7.29
CA TYR A 175 -7.15 1.38 5.95
C TYR A 175 -5.79 2.04 5.81
N ASP A 176 -4.87 1.39 5.09
CA ASP A 176 -3.57 1.96 4.81
C ASP A 176 -3.45 2.58 3.42
N ILE A 177 -2.52 3.52 3.28
CA ILE A 177 -2.28 4.23 2.04
C ILE A 177 -1.29 3.41 1.19
N MET A 178 -1.82 2.62 0.24
CA MET A 178 -1.05 1.82 -0.72
C MET A 178 -1.14 2.43 -2.12
N THR A 179 -0.22 3.32 -2.45
CA THR A 179 -0.20 4.08 -3.70
C THR A 179 0.23 3.27 -4.90
N GLU A 180 1.13 2.29 -4.72
CA GLU A 180 1.75 1.56 -5.82
C GLU A 180 0.78 0.61 -6.57
N ARG A 181 -0.39 0.31 -5.97
CA ARG A 181 -1.48 -0.40 -6.66
C ARG A 181 -2.11 0.38 -7.82
N TYR A 182 -1.79 1.68 -7.95
CA TYR A 182 -2.34 2.57 -8.97
C TYR A 182 -1.35 2.90 -10.09
N GLU A 183 -0.11 2.46 -9.98
CA GLU A 183 0.87 2.58 -11.05
C GLU A 183 0.45 1.68 -12.23
N ILE A 184 0.42 2.25 -13.45
CA ILE A 184 -0.20 1.59 -14.61
C ILE A 184 0.52 0.30 -15.03
N THR A 185 1.86 0.24 -14.93
CA THR A 185 2.60 -0.99 -15.29
C THR A 185 2.33 -2.11 -14.27
N THR A 186 2.17 -1.77 -12.98
CA THR A 186 1.77 -2.69 -11.91
C THR A 186 0.34 -3.21 -12.15
N ILE A 187 -0.59 -2.33 -12.52
CA ILE A 187 -1.95 -2.74 -12.88
C ILE A 187 -1.93 -3.72 -14.05
N LEU A 188 -1.20 -3.39 -15.11
CA LEU A 188 -1.14 -4.25 -16.31
C LEU A 188 -0.41 -5.58 -16.01
N GLN A 189 0.62 -5.58 -15.17
CA GLN A 189 1.28 -6.81 -14.71
C GLN A 189 0.27 -7.74 -14.02
N ARG A 190 -0.54 -7.21 -13.11
CA ARG A 190 -1.61 -7.94 -12.44
C ARG A 190 -2.67 -8.45 -13.41
N GLU A 191 -3.15 -7.62 -14.31
CA GLU A 191 -4.21 -8.03 -15.24
C GLU A 191 -3.72 -9.11 -16.21
N LEU A 192 -2.49 -9.01 -16.72
CA LEU A 192 -1.88 -10.04 -17.57
C LEU A 192 -1.68 -11.36 -16.83
N SER A 193 -1.30 -11.32 -15.55
CA SER A 193 -1.11 -12.54 -14.75
C SER A 193 -2.41 -13.33 -14.51
N LYS A 194 -3.56 -12.71 -14.75
CA LYS A 194 -4.90 -13.32 -14.63
C LYS A 194 -5.38 -13.99 -15.91
N ILE A 195 -4.66 -13.84 -17.03
CA ILE A 195 -5.05 -14.38 -18.35
C ILE A 195 -4.29 -15.69 -18.61
N PRO A 196 -4.95 -16.86 -18.48
CA PRO A 196 -4.27 -18.15 -18.60
C PRO A 196 -3.62 -18.38 -19.98
N GLU A 197 -4.20 -17.84 -21.04
CA GLU A 197 -3.68 -17.98 -22.42
C GLU A 197 -2.38 -17.17 -22.64
N VAL A 198 -2.07 -16.23 -21.73
CA VAL A 198 -0.86 -15.38 -21.77
C VAL A 198 0.12 -15.83 -20.70
N PHE A 199 -0.32 -15.85 -19.45
CA PHE A 199 0.57 -16.10 -18.30
C PHE A 199 0.69 -17.59 -17.97
N GLY A 200 -0.32 -18.39 -18.31
CA GLY A 200 -0.47 -19.73 -17.82
C GLY A 200 -0.86 -19.75 -16.34
N THR A 201 -0.05 -20.39 -15.54
CA THR A 201 -0.19 -20.39 -14.07
C THR A 201 1.07 -19.86 -13.42
N LEU A 202 0.93 -19.21 -12.27
CA LEU A 202 2.07 -18.75 -11.49
C LEU A 202 2.95 -19.94 -11.09
N GLN A 203 4.26 -19.83 -11.34
CA GLN A 203 5.23 -20.84 -10.92
C GLN A 203 5.38 -20.85 -9.40
N LYS A 204 5.93 -21.93 -8.85
CA LYS A 204 6.26 -21.97 -7.42
C LYS A 204 7.58 -21.29 -7.11
N GLY A 205 8.51 -21.30 -8.05
CA GLY A 205 9.87 -20.81 -7.90
C GLY A 205 10.70 -21.59 -6.89
N SER A 206 11.89 -21.10 -6.64
CA SER A 206 12.81 -21.57 -5.60
C SER A 206 13.41 -20.38 -4.83
N LEU A 207 14.31 -20.63 -3.89
CA LEU A 207 15.03 -19.56 -3.19
C LEU A 207 15.96 -18.79 -4.15
N GLU A 208 16.62 -19.51 -5.05
CA GLU A 208 17.58 -18.96 -6.04
C GLU A 208 16.84 -18.25 -7.18
N GLU A 209 15.66 -18.75 -7.55
CA GLU A 209 14.82 -18.19 -8.59
C GLU A 209 13.38 -18.06 -8.11
N PRO A 210 13.06 -17.04 -7.31
CA PRO A 210 11.71 -16.81 -6.81
C PRO A 210 10.71 -16.60 -7.95
N ALA A 211 9.51 -17.14 -7.79
CA ALA A 211 8.45 -16.93 -8.79
C ALA A 211 8.05 -15.45 -8.92
N ILE A 212 8.25 -14.69 -7.84
CA ILE A 212 7.97 -13.26 -7.81
C ILE A 212 9.13 -12.56 -7.12
N THR A 213 9.69 -11.55 -7.79
CA THR A 213 10.68 -10.65 -7.18
C THR A 213 10.20 -9.21 -7.37
N LYS A 214 10.22 -8.44 -6.29
CA LYS A 214 10.01 -6.98 -6.33
C LYS A 214 11.13 -6.28 -5.59
N GLU A 215 11.76 -5.33 -6.27
CA GLU A 215 12.90 -4.58 -5.74
C GLU A 215 12.64 -3.08 -5.94
N SER A 216 13.08 -2.28 -4.98
CA SER A 216 12.98 -0.83 -5.06
C SER A 216 14.28 -0.19 -4.62
N ILE A 217 14.75 0.79 -5.38
CA ILE A 217 15.92 1.60 -5.05
C ILE A 217 15.43 3.01 -4.75
N HIS A 218 15.69 3.45 -3.53
CA HIS A 218 15.34 4.76 -3.02
C HIS A 218 16.58 5.64 -2.83
N HIS A 219 16.33 6.94 -2.70
CA HIS A 219 17.40 7.92 -2.49
C HIS A 219 17.04 8.88 -1.35
N PHE A 220 18.01 9.15 -0.47
CA PHE A 220 17.85 10.16 0.58
C PHE A 220 17.76 11.55 -0.01
N SER A 221 18.67 11.86 -0.95
CA SER A 221 18.74 13.13 -1.67
C SER A 221 18.14 12.97 -3.05
N LYS A 222 16.97 13.59 -3.27
CA LYS A 222 16.29 13.65 -4.55
C LYS A 222 15.43 14.91 -4.66
N THR A 223 14.96 15.19 -5.86
CA THR A 223 14.03 16.29 -6.14
C THR A 223 12.59 15.77 -6.13
N VAL A 224 11.70 16.45 -5.42
CA VAL A 224 10.26 16.18 -5.40
C VAL A 224 9.54 17.47 -5.78
N SER A 225 8.65 17.41 -6.74
CA SER A 225 7.91 18.60 -7.25
C SER A 225 8.84 19.79 -7.60
N GLY A 226 10.01 19.50 -8.19
CA GLY A 226 10.97 20.52 -8.62
C GLY A 226 11.82 21.14 -7.52
N LYS A 227 11.74 20.66 -6.26
CA LYS A 227 12.52 21.16 -5.12
C LYS A 227 13.30 20.02 -4.46
N PRO A 228 14.50 20.28 -3.91
CA PRO A 228 15.22 19.32 -3.08
C PRO A 228 14.33 18.88 -1.91
N LEU A 229 14.24 17.57 -1.68
CA LEU A 229 13.51 17.02 -0.55
C LEU A 229 14.33 17.20 0.73
N ILE A 230 13.80 17.96 1.69
CA ILE A 230 14.34 18.07 3.05
C ILE A 230 13.57 17.09 3.94
N ARG A 231 14.31 16.27 4.66
CA ARG A 231 13.76 15.24 5.55
C ARG A 231 13.88 15.69 7.01
N PRO A 232 12.91 15.37 7.87
CA PRO A 232 13.08 15.55 9.30
C PRO A 232 14.23 14.65 9.80
N ALA A 233 14.97 15.09 10.81
CA ALA A 233 16.11 14.32 11.31
C ALA A 233 15.73 12.96 11.90
N TRP A 234 14.52 12.84 12.48
CA TRP A 234 14.01 11.59 13.02
C TRP A 234 13.82 10.50 11.93
N PHE A 235 13.71 10.88 10.66
CA PHE A 235 13.65 9.93 9.54
C PHE A 235 14.89 9.00 9.48
N PHE A 236 16.02 9.44 10.01
CA PHE A 236 17.26 8.68 10.06
C PHE A 236 17.44 7.85 11.33
N ASP A 237 16.51 7.95 12.28
CA ASP A 237 16.43 7.10 13.46
C ASP A 237 15.48 5.95 13.19
N VAL A 238 16.01 4.74 13.04
CA VAL A 238 15.22 3.55 12.74
C VAL A 238 14.25 3.15 13.86
N GLU A 239 14.43 3.66 15.08
CA GLU A 239 13.45 3.49 16.16
C GLU A 239 12.22 4.38 15.96
N GLN A 240 12.36 5.46 15.19
CA GLN A 240 11.27 6.39 14.88
C GLN A 240 10.67 6.15 13.50
N GLN A 241 11.52 5.94 12.48
CA GLN A 241 11.08 5.73 11.10
C GLN A 241 10.73 4.27 10.81
N GLY A 242 11.44 3.33 11.45
CA GLY A 242 11.51 1.94 11.05
C GLY A 242 12.70 1.66 10.14
N GLU A 243 13.20 0.43 10.16
CA GLU A 243 14.22 -0.02 9.22
C GLU A 243 13.63 -0.17 7.81
N GLY A 244 14.46 -0.10 6.78
CA GLY A 244 14.01 -0.25 5.39
C GLY A 244 13.20 -1.52 5.14
N ILE A 245 13.55 -2.60 5.83
CA ILE A 245 12.86 -3.89 5.78
C ILE A 245 11.40 -3.87 6.29
N VAL A 246 10.98 -2.86 7.04
CA VAL A 246 9.59 -2.69 7.49
C VAL A 246 8.93 -1.43 6.90
N ASP A 247 9.68 -0.53 6.28
CA ASP A 247 9.15 0.69 5.68
C ASP A 247 8.76 0.44 4.21
N VAL A 248 9.71 0.51 3.30
CA VAL A 248 9.43 0.43 1.85
C VAL A 248 8.99 -0.96 1.42
N THR A 249 9.54 -2.02 2.01
CA THR A 249 9.12 -3.39 1.70
C THR A 249 7.64 -3.65 1.95
N THR A 250 6.97 -2.81 2.74
CA THR A 250 5.51 -2.86 2.91
C THR A 250 4.78 -2.75 1.57
N HIS A 251 5.20 -1.82 0.70
CA HIS A 251 4.65 -1.71 -0.66
C HIS A 251 4.89 -2.97 -1.48
N LEU A 252 6.10 -3.53 -1.41
CA LEU A 252 6.49 -4.67 -2.22
C LEU A 252 5.75 -5.94 -1.82
N VAL A 253 5.58 -6.18 -0.52
CA VAL A 253 4.77 -7.28 0.02
C VAL A 253 3.30 -7.10 -0.35
N ASP A 254 2.78 -5.89 -0.24
CA ASP A 254 1.41 -5.56 -0.65
C ASP A 254 1.14 -5.91 -2.11
N LEU A 255 2.04 -5.49 -3.00
CA LEU A 255 1.92 -5.76 -4.44
C LEU A 255 1.98 -7.26 -4.75
N ILE A 256 2.87 -8.03 -4.09
CA ILE A 256 2.93 -9.49 -4.28
C ILE A 256 1.59 -10.13 -3.91
N GLN A 257 1.00 -9.74 -2.76
CA GLN A 257 -0.31 -10.24 -2.36
C GLN A 257 -1.41 -9.88 -3.36
N TRP A 258 -1.45 -8.61 -3.78
CA TRP A 258 -2.49 -8.04 -4.63
C TRP A 258 -2.43 -8.54 -6.07
N GLU A 259 -1.23 -8.78 -6.61
CA GLU A 259 -1.04 -9.24 -7.99
C GLU A 259 -1.14 -10.77 -8.12
N ALA A 260 -0.44 -11.49 -7.24
CA ALA A 260 -0.29 -12.94 -7.37
C ALA A 260 -1.44 -13.74 -6.74
N PHE A 261 -2.13 -13.15 -5.79
CA PHE A 261 -3.27 -13.76 -5.08
C PHE A 261 -4.48 -12.83 -5.09
N PRO A 262 -4.95 -12.39 -6.27
CA PRO A 262 -5.99 -11.38 -6.38
C PRO A 262 -7.26 -11.83 -5.65
N GLU A 263 -7.72 -10.97 -4.72
CA GLU A 263 -8.93 -11.17 -3.92
C GLU A 263 -8.92 -12.40 -3.01
N ALA A 264 -7.78 -13.11 -2.91
CA ALA A 264 -7.65 -14.22 -1.98
C ALA A 264 -7.53 -13.70 -0.54
N ILE A 265 -8.28 -14.31 0.36
CA ILE A 265 -8.14 -14.08 1.80
C ILE A 265 -6.89 -14.83 2.27
N LEU A 266 -5.89 -14.08 2.70
CA LEU A 266 -4.63 -14.62 3.21
C LEU A 266 -4.64 -14.69 4.74
N SER A 267 -3.80 -15.57 5.28
CA SER A 267 -3.59 -15.73 6.72
C SER A 267 -2.10 -15.78 7.06
N LYS A 268 -1.74 -15.52 8.32
CA LYS A 268 -0.34 -15.62 8.78
C LYS A 268 0.26 -17.02 8.55
N SER A 269 -0.56 -18.07 8.54
CA SER A 269 -0.11 -19.44 8.25
C SER A 269 0.24 -19.68 6.77
N ASP A 270 -0.13 -18.79 5.88
CA ASP A 270 0.27 -18.84 4.46
C ASP A 270 1.69 -18.31 4.23
N VAL A 271 2.30 -17.67 5.27
CA VAL A 271 3.63 -17.04 5.19
C VAL A 271 4.68 -17.90 5.87
N GLU A 272 5.78 -18.15 5.19
CA GLU A 272 7.01 -18.78 5.73
C GLU A 272 8.20 -17.89 5.39
N ILE A 273 8.79 -17.22 6.39
CA ILE A 273 10.04 -16.45 6.19
C ILE A 273 11.20 -17.43 6.06
N VAL A 274 11.81 -17.51 4.90
CA VAL A 274 12.94 -18.41 4.62
C VAL A 274 14.24 -17.75 5.07
N GLU A 275 14.54 -16.58 4.52
CA GLU A 275 15.72 -15.77 4.85
C GLU A 275 15.35 -14.30 4.88
N ALA A 276 16.06 -13.53 5.69
CA ALA A 276 15.98 -12.09 5.67
C ALA A 276 17.32 -11.49 6.05
N THR A 277 17.69 -10.40 5.42
CA THR A 277 18.92 -9.66 5.68
C THR A 277 18.64 -8.17 5.78
N ARG A 278 19.49 -7.46 6.52
CA ARG A 278 19.44 -6.02 6.67
C ARG A 278 20.85 -5.44 6.69
N TRP A 279 21.03 -4.24 6.16
CA TRP A 279 22.31 -3.57 6.17
C TRP A 279 22.14 -2.04 6.16
N THR A 280 23.22 -1.33 6.50
CA THR A 280 23.18 0.11 6.64
C THR A 280 23.53 0.82 5.34
N THR A 281 23.02 2.04 5.22
CA THR A 281 23.59 3.07 4.37
C THR A 281 24.37 4.02 5.26
N ASP A 282 25.62 4.28 4.89
CA ASP A 282 26.51 5.16 5.60
C ASP A 282 26.17 6.62 5.27
N MET A 283 25.97 7.44 6.29
CA MET A 283 25.66 8.86 6.13
C MET A 283 26.69 9.72 6.84
N THR A 284 27.48 10.45 6.04
CA THR A 284 28.46 11.40 6.58
C THR A 284 27.76 12.66 7.10
N PRO A 285 28.41 13.47 7.95
CA PRO A 285 27.86 14.77 8.39
C PRO A 285 27.45 15.69 7.24
N GLU A 286 28.22 15.70 6.15
CA GLU A 286 27.91 16.50 4.97
C GLU A 286 26.64 16.00 4.25
N MET A 287 26.51 14.68 4.10
CA MET A 287 25.31 14.04 3.54
C MET A 287 24.09 14.35 4.41
N PHE A 288 24.21 14.21 5.73
CA PHE A 288 23.13 14.48 6.67
C PHE A 288 22.67 15.94 6.59
N ARG A 289 23.62 16.89 6.61
CA ARG A 289 23.32 18.32 6.45
C ARG A 289 22.60 18.60 5.13
N LYS A 290 23.03 17.98 4.03
CA LYS A 290 22.41 18.18 2.70
C LYS A 290 20.93 17.83 2.70
N VAL A 291 20.54 16.77 3.40
CA VAL A 291 19.16 16.25 3.35
C VAL A 291 18.28 16.67 4.52
N THR A 292 18.87 17.21 5.61
CA THR A 292 18.10 17.67 6.79
C THR A 292 18.19 19.19 7.01
N GLY A 293 19.23 19.83 6.50
CA GLY A 293 19.58 21.22 6.82
C GLY A 293 20.22 21.42 8.18
N LEU A 294 20.49 20.34 8.94
CA LEU A 294 21.10 20.42 10.27
C LEU A 294 22.63 20.26 10.19
N GLU A 295 23.37 21.07 10.96
CA GLU A 295 24.84 21.03 11.00
C GLU A 295 25.38 19.83 11.79
N THR A 296 24.61 19.31 12.75
CA THR A 296 25.01 18.21 13.63
C THR A 296 23.93 17.17 13.77
N TYR A 297 24.34 15.94 14.07
CA TYR A 297 23.40 14.89 14.43
C TYR A 297 22.75 15.20 15.78
N PRO A 298 21.40 15.10 15.89
CA PRO A 298 20.70 15.15 17.17
C PRO A 298 21.17 14.06 18.15
N ASP A 299 20.98 14.29 19.44
CA ASP A 299 21.44 13.40 20.50
C ASP A 299 20.91 11.96 20.36
N TYR A 300 19.66 11.78 19.92
CA TYR A 300 19.06 10.46 19.74
C TYR A 300 19.68 9.63 18.60
N LEU A 301 20.48 10.25 17.70
CA LEU A 301 21.21 9.54 16.64
C LEU A 301 22.64 9.14 17.07
N GLN A 302 23.12 9.62 18.22
CA GLN A 302 24.50 9.33 18.68
C GLN A 302 24.75 7.82 18.87
N LYS A 303 23.71 7.05 19.23
CA LYS A 303 23.77 5.59 19.42
C LYS A 303 24.12 4.81 18.14
N ASP A 304 23.85 5.40 16.98
CA ASP A 304 24.01 4.76 15.67
C ASP A 304 25.25 5.29 14.92
N LEU A 305 26.12 6.06 15.60
CA LEU A 305 27.37 6.57 15.03
C LEU A 305 28.51 5.55 15.15
N GLU A 306 29.21 5.33 14.05
CA GLU A 306 30.55 4.74 14.03
C GLU A 306 31.57 5.83 13.66
N GLY A 307 32.32 6.33 14.65
CA GLY A 307 33.12 7.52 14.49
C GLY A 307 32.24 8.75 14.24
N ASN A 308 32.31 9.33 13.05
CA ASN A 308 31.45 10.44 12.64
C ASN A 308 30.43 10.06 11.54
N VAL A 309 30.29 8.80 11.24
CA VAL A 309 29.38 8.29 10.20
C VAL A 309 28.15 7.66 10.86
N LEU A 310 26.97 8.14 10.48
CA LEU A 310 25.71 7.57 10.92
C LEU A 310 25.38 6.32 10.10
N LYS A 311 25.13 5.21 10.79
CA LYS A 311 24.77 3.91 10.23
C LYS A 311 23.26 3.74 10.20
N VAL A 312 22.63 4.02 9.06
CA VAL A 312 21.17 3.94 8.92
C VAL A 312 20.79 2.58 8.36
N TYR A 313 20.10 1.73 9.12
CA TYR A 313 19.56 0.44 8.64
C TYR A 313 18.38 0.66 7.69
N SER A 314 18.66 1.24 6.54
CA SER A 314 17.67 1.59 5.52
C SER A 314 17.45 0.53 4.46
N ASN A 315 18.30 -0.51 4.43
CA ASN A 315 18.27 -1.56 3.43
C ASN A 315 17.77 -2.88 4.04
N GLY A 316 17.12 -3.68 3.22
CA GLY A 316 16.69 -5.01 3.64
C GLY A 316 16.15 -5.86 2.51
N GLU A 317 16.21 -7.16 2.73
CA GLU A 317 15.69 -8.18 1.82
C GLU A 317 14.95 -9.24 2.62
N ILE A 318 13.81 -9.71 2.10
CA ILE A 318 13.06 -10.83 2.64
C ILE A 318 12.82 -11.83 1.51
N ASN A 319 13.30 -13.06 1.70
CA ASN A 319 12.94 -14.24 0.93
C ASN A 319 11.91 -15.04 1.74
N TYR A 320 10.72 -15.22 1.20
CA TYR A 320 9.63 -15.89 1.90
C TYR A 320 8.76 -16.71 0.95
N LYS A 321 7.94 -17.59 1.50
CA LYS A 321 6.88 -18.24 0.74
C LYS A 321 5.54 -17.67 1.14
N LEU A 322 4.68 -17.44 0.15
CA LEU A 322 3.29 -17.11 0.33
C LEU A 322 2.44 -18.20 -0.35
N LYS A 323 1.66 -18.95 0.45
CA LYS A 323 0.92 -20.13 -0.05
C LYS A 323 1.79 -21.13 -0.82
N GLY A 324 3.05 -21.28 -0.38
CA GLY A 324 4.03 -22.18 -1.00
C GLY A 324 4.69 -21.67 -2.28
N VAL A 325 4.43 -20.42 -2.68
CA VAL A 325 5.09 -19.72 -3.79
C VAL A 325 6.27 -18.92 -3.24
N HIS A 326 7.47 -19.11 -3.78
CA HIS A 326 8.65 -18.35 -3.39
C HIS A 326 8.57 -16.92 -3.92
N ALA A 327 8.74 -15.97 -3.02
CA ALA A 327 8.73 -14.55 -3.27
C ALA A 327 9.94 -13.87 -2.63
N LYS A 328 10.46 -12.85 -3.29
CA LYS A 328 11.54 -12.00 -2.81
C LYS A 328 11.12 -10.54 -2.86
N VAL A 329 11.39 -9.80 -1.78
CA VAL A 329 11.32 -8.35 -1.75
C VAL A 329 12.65 -7.78 -1.31
N SER A 330 13.10 -6.68 -1.92
CA SER A 330 14.36 -6.02 -1.60
C SER A 330 14.21 -4.50 -1.68
N VAL A 331 14.77 -3.80 -0.70
CA VAL A 331 14.87 -2.34 -0.71
C VAL A 331 16.30 -1.90 -0.49
N ILE A 332 16.73 -0.96 -1.33
CA ILE A 332 18.06 -0.34 -1.25
C ILE A 332 17.88 1.17 -1.17
N TRP A 333 18.57 1.80 -0.24
CA TRP A 333 18.67 3.25 -0.15
C TRP A 333 20.07 3.71 -0.49
N ASN A 334 20.18 4.41 -1.60
CA ASN A 334 21.39 5.15 -1.96
C ASN A 334 21.32 6.58 -1.43
N PHE A 335 22.45 7.26 -1.37
CA PHE A 335 22.45 8.63 -0.88
C PHE A 335 21.73 9.58 -1.85
N GLU A 336 22.11 9.57 -3.13
CA GLU A 336 21.63 10.56 -4.11
C GLU A 336 21.18 9.91 -5.41
N ALA A 337 20.02 10.35 -5.90
CA ALA A 337 19.53 9.94 -7.20
C ALA A 337 20.38 10.56 -8.33
N PRO A 338 20.59 9.86 -9.44
CA PRO A 338 21.16 10.46 -10.64
C PRO A 338 20.39 11.70 -11.07
N ALA A 339 21.09 12.70 -11.62
CA ALA A 339 20.49 13.99 -11.98
C ALA A 339 19.27 13.80 -12.90
N GLY A 340 18.13 14.40 -12.53
CA GLY A 340 16.88 14.33 -13.28
C GLY A 340 16.11 13.02 -13.11
N THR A 341 16.53 12.15 -12.21
CA THR A 341 15.87 10.87 -11.91
C THR A 341 15.30 10.85 -10.49
N GLY A 342 14.65 9.75 -10.14
CA GLY A 342 14.10 9.47 -8.80
C GLY A 342 14.35 8.04 -8.37
N ASP A 343 13.45 7.54 -7.55
CA ASP A 343 13.46 6.14 -7.14
C ASP A 343 13.11 5.23 -8.31
N THR A 344 13.60 3.99 -8.27
CA THR A 344 13.36 3.00 -9.33
C THR A 344 12.76 1.74 -8.76
N HIS A 345 12.06 1.02 -9.62
CA HIS A 345 11.37 -0.21 -9.29
C HIS A 345 11.70 -1.31 -10.30
N TYR A 346 11.87 -2.53 -9.80
CA TYR A 346 11.97 -3.75 -10.59
C TYR A 346 10.95 -4.76 -10.10
N SER A 347 10.28 -5.43 -11.04
CA SER A 347 9.34 -6.50 -10.73
C SER A 347 9.41 -7.60 -11.79
N ILE A 348 9.33 -8.85 -11.35
CA ILE A 348 9.10 -9.99 -12.24
C ILE A 348 8.08 -10.93 -11.61
N MET A 349 7.13 -11.38 -12.42
CA MET A 349 6.23 -12.49 -12.12
C MET A 349 6.45 -13.58 -13.15
N ARG A 350 6.78 -14.80 -12.71
CA ARG A 350 7.08 -15.94 -13.56
C ARG A 350 5.86 -16.84 -13.70
N GLY A 351 5.29 -16.82 -14.89
CA GLY A 351 4.25 -17.76 -15.31
C GLY A 351 4.80 -18.96 -16.06
N THR A 352 3.97 -19.96 -16.28
CA THR A 352 4.37 -21.14 -17.06
C THR A 352 4.50 -20.85 -18.56
N MET A 353 3.89 -19.79 -19.06
CA MET A 353 3.95 -19.41 -20.48
C MET A 353 4.81 -18.18 -20.73
N CYS A 354 4.84 -17.21 -19.81
CA CYS A 354 5.68 -16.03 -19.93
C CYS A 354 6.05 -15.47 -18.55
N ASN A 355 7.09 -14.66 -18.53
CA ASN A 355 7.43 -13.74 -17.47
C ASN A 355 6.83 -12.37 -17.79
N VAL A 356 6.21 -11.74 -16.82
CA VAL A 356 5.76 -10.34 -16.93
C VAL A 356 6.66 -9.49 -16.04
N ILE A 357 7.39 -8.55 -16.66
CA ILE A 357 8.53 -7.86 -16.02
C ILE A 357 8.31 -6.35 -16.09
N ILE A 358 8.56 -5.67 -14.98
CA ILE A 358 8.66 -4.21 -14.95
C ILE A 358 10.11 -3.83 -14.71
N LYS A 359 10.66 -2.97 -15.57
CA LYS A 359 11.99 -2.39 -15.39
C LYS A 359 11.88 -0.87 -15.39
N GLN A 360 12.76 -0.22 -14.63
CA GLN A 360 12.83 1.24 -14.52
C GLN A 360 14.30 1.68 -14.38
N GLY A 361 15.18 1.07 -15.14
CA GLY A 361 16.62 1.38 -15.13
C GLY A 361 17.02 2.46 -16.12
N ALA A 362 18.33 2.60 -16.31
CA ALA A 362 18.89 3.54 -17.28
C ALA A 362 18.49 3.20 -18.73
N GLU A 363 18.32 1.92 -19.06
CA GLU A 363 17.87 1.44 -20.36
C GLU A 363 16.44 1.91 -20.68
N GLU A 364 15.58 2.03 -19.66
CA GLU A 364 14.21 2.55 -19.76
C GLU A 364 14.15 4.06 -19.54
N ASN A 365 15.27 4.78 -19.51
CA ASN A 365 15.36 6.19 -19.16
C ASN A 365 14.67 6.51 -17.81
N PHE A 366 14.80 5.60 -16.84
CA PHE A 366 14.21 5.66 -15.49
C PHE A 366 12.67 5.78 -15.49
N LYS A 367 12.01 5.30 -16.54
CA LYS A 367 10.55 5.23 -16.63
C LYS A 367 10.07 3.80 -16.48
N PRO A 368 9.04 3.52 -15.68
CA PRO A 368 8.47 2.17 -15.57
C PRO A 368 8.07 1.65 -16.94
N THR A 369 8.60 0.52 -17.34
CA THR A 369 8.36 -0.12 -18.63
C THR A 369 8.00 -1.58 -18.43
N LEU A 370 6.89 -2.00 -19.03
CA LEU A 370 6.36 -3.35 -18.91
C LEU A 370 6.82 -4.21 -20.08
N TYR A 371 7.44 -5.34 -19.75
CA TYR A 371 7.89 -6.35 -20.71
C TYR A 371 7.16 -7.68 -20.51
N ILE A 372 6.92 -8.38 -21.59
CA ILE A 372 6.44 -9.77 -21.61
C ILE A 372 7.48 -10.61 -22.33
N GLU A 373 8.06 -11.58 -21.64
CA GLU A 373 9.06 -12.50 -22.17
C GLU A 373 8.53 -13.92 -22.13
N THR A 374 8.34 -14.56 -23.29
CA THR A 374 7.77 -15.90 -23.32
C THR A 374 8.81 -16.97 -22.98
N ASN A 375 8.35 -17.99 -22.24
CA ASN A 375 9.14 -19.17 -21.86
C ASN A 375 8.88 -20.36 -22.79
N ILE A 376 7.95 -20.23 -23.77
CA ILE A 376 7.57 -21.34 -24.65
C ILE A 376 8.41 -21.34 -25.93
N THR A 377 8.69 -22.53 -26.43
CA THR A 377 9.39 -22.75 -27.71
C THR A 377 8.45 -23.19 -28.81
N ASP A 378 7.39 -23.92 -28.45
CA ASP A 378 6.40 -24.44 -29.37
C ASP A 378 5.10 -23.64 -29.25
N GLY A 379 4.44 -23.37 -30.39
CA GLY A 379 3.17 -22.62 -30.36
C GLY A 379 3.29 -21.10 -30.18
N LEU A 380 4.45 -20.54 -30.50
CA LEU A 380 4.73 -19.10 -30.34
C LEU A 380 3.71 -18.22 -31.09
N GLU A 381 3.26 -18.61 -32.28
CA GLU A 381 2.23 -17.86 -33.03
C GLU A 381 0.88 -17.82 -32.28
N THR A 382 0.50 -18.92 -31.66
CA THR A 382 -0.72 -18.98 -30.84
C THR A 382 -0.61 -18.09 -29.60
N PHE A 383 0.54 -18.14 -28.94
CA PHE A 383 0.84 -17.26 -27.80
C PHE A 383 0.79 -15.79 -28.20
N GLU A 384 1.47 -15.43 -29.29
CA GLU A 384 1.50 -14.04 -29.79
C GLU A 384 0.09 -13.56 -30.15
N GLY A 385 -0.74 -14.40 -30.76
CA GLY A 385 -2.14 -14.12 -31.04
C GLY A 385 -2.96 -13.88 -29.76
N GLY A 386 -2.78 -14.72 -28.73
CA GLY A 386 -3.40 -14.56 -27.41
C GLY A 386 -2.96 -13.28 -26.72
N LEU A 387 -1.66 -12.99 -26.70
CA LEU A 387 -1.09 -11.77 -26.11
C LEU A 387 -1.59 -10.51 -26.84
N SER A 388 -1.61 -10.55 -28.19
CA SER A 388 -2.14 -9.43 -28.99
C SER A 388 -3.61 -9.17 -28.69
N LYS A 389 -4.42 -10.22 -28.57
CA LYS A 389 -5.83 -10.08 -28.16
C LYS A 389 -5.94 -9.48 -26.78
N ALA A 390 -5.21 -10.00 -25.80
CA ALA A 390 -5.24 -9.54 -24.41
C ALA A 390 -4.94 -8.04 -24.30
N ILE A 391 -3.87 -7.56 -24.96
CA ILE A 391 -3.46 -6.15 -24.88
C ILE A 391 -4.32 -5.26 -25.76
N ASN A 392 -4.43 -5.58 -27.07
CA ASN A 392 -4.99 -4.67 -28.06
C ASN A 392 -6.53 -4.68 -28.12
N GLN A 393 -7.17 -5.67 -27.46
CA GLN A 393 -8.63 -5.80 -27.44
C GLN A 393 -9.16 -5.79 -26.01
N ASP A 394 -8.81 -6.77 -25.17
CA ASP A 394 -9.46 -6.97 -23.87
C ASP A 394 -9.05 -5.85 -22.88
N LEU A 395 -7.75 -5.59 -22.66
CA LEU A 395 -7.28 -4.54 -21.77
C LEU A 395 -7.44 -3.14 -22.38
N ALA A 396 -7.41 -3.00 -23.71
CA ALA A 396 -7.66 -1.72 -24.38
C ALA A 396 -9.09 -1.18 -24.17
N VAL A 397 -10.05 -2.01 -23.74
CA VAL A 397 -11.39 -1.53 -23.33
C VAL A 397 -11.30 -0.71 -22.05
N MET A 398 -10.47 -1.13 -21.08
CA MET A 398 -10.27 -0.43 -19.81
C MET A 398 -9.23 0.69 -19.94
N TYR A 399 -8.23 0.51 -20.80
CA TYR A 399 -7.11 1.42 -21.01
C TYR A 399 -6.97 1.77 -22.51
N PRO A 400 -7.91 2.57 -23.09
CA PRO A 400 -7.87 2.89 -24.50
C PRO A 400 -6.53 3.50 -24.95
N GLY A 401 -5.99 2.92 -26.03
CA GLY A 401 -4.74 3.39 -26.64
C GLY A 401 -3.49 2.63 -26.24
N ILE A 402 -3.54 1.70 -25.27
CA ILE A 402 -2.42 0.78 -25.06
C ILE A 402 -2.21 -0.11 -26.28
N LYS A 403 -0.97 -0.46 -26.57
CA LYS A 403 -0.61 -1.29 -27.73
C LYS A 403 0.53 -2.26 -27.40
N LEU A 404 0.41 -3.47 -27.91
CA LEU A 404 1.51 -4.43 -27.89
C LEU A 404 2.55 -4.05 -28.92
N VAL A 405 3.83 -4.04 -28.53
CA VAL A 405 4.98 -3.78 -29.38
C VAL A 405 5.96 -4.94 -29.30
N LYS A 406 6.27 -5.59 -30.41
CA LYS A 406 7.24 -6.68 -30.49
C LYS A 406 8.67 -6.13 -30.53
N LEU A 407 9.54 -6.59 -29.64
CA LEU A 407 10.94 -6.19 -29.56
C LEU A 407 11.91 -7.26 -30.07
N GLY A 408 11.49 -8.52 -30.04
CA GLY A 408 12.29 -9.67 -30.45
C GLY A 408 11.41 -10.90 -30.65
N ASP A 409 12.04 -12.06 -30.90
CA ASP A 409 11.29 -13.29 -31.18
C ASP A 409 10.45 -13.75 -29.98
N ASN A 410 10.94 -13.52 -28.76
CA ASN A 410 10.31 -13.93 -27.50
C ASN A 410 10.02 -12.77 -26.55
N LEU A 411 10.12 -11.50 -27.00
CA LEU A 411 10.05 -10.32 -26.15
C LEU A 411 9.12 -9.27 -26.73
N TRP A 412 8.23 -8.76 -25.90
CA TRP A 412 7.29 -7.67 -26.20
C TRP A 412 7.32 -6.63 -25.08
N THR A 413 6.87 -5.42 -25.42
CA THR A 413 6.56 -4.36 -24.46
C THR A 413 5.15 -3.81 -24.72
N VAL A 414 4.62 -3.03 -23.79
CA VAL A 414 3.34 -2.34 -23.95
C VAL A 414 3.60 -0.85 -24.08
N ASP A 415 3.20 -0.28 -25.21
CA ASP A 415 3.14 1.17 -25.35
C ASP A 415 1.92 1.70 -24.58
N ILE A 416 2.17 2.55 -23.58
CA ILE A 416 1.16 3.06 -22.65
C ILE A 416 1.04 4.56 -22.86
N PRO A 417 -0.18 5.08 -23.19
CA PRO A 417 -0.42 6.51 -23.31
C PRO A 417 -0.08 7.31 -22.05
N GLU A 418 0.47 8.51 -22.22
CA GLU A 418 0.90 9.38 -21.11
C GLU A 418 -0.21 9.72 -20.11
N GLN A 419 -1.47 9.73 -20.53
CA GLN A 419 -2.61 9.97 -19.63
C GLN A 419 -2.74 8.97 -18.48
N TYR A 420 -2.16 7.77 -18.60
CA TYR A 420 -2.15 6.74 -17.54
C TYR A 420 -0.90 6.79 -16.68
N LYS A 421 0.15 7.50 -17.13
CA LYS A 421 1.43 7.64 -16.40
C LYS A 421 1.34 8.78 -15.39
N VAL A 422 0.33 8.71 -14.51
CA VAL A 422 0.17 9.70 -13.45
C VAL A 422 1.22 9.48 -12.36
N GLY A 423 1.69 10.58 -11.76
CA GLY A 423 2.73 10.49 -10.74
C GLY A 423 2.21 10.02 -9.38
N HIS A 424 3.13 9.61 -8.52
CA HIS A 424 2.89 9.12 -7.17
C HIS A 424 1.90 10.00 -6.35
N GLU A 425 1.97 11.31 -6.48
CA GLU A 425 1.08 12.23 -5.76
C GLU A 425 -0.39 12.09 -6.19
N ALA A 426 -0.66 11.76 -7.47
CA ALA A 426 -2.02 11.50 -7.95
C ALA A 426 -2.57 10.18 -7.38
N HIS A 427 -1.71 9.22 -7.10
CA HIS A 427 -2.10 7.95 -6.49
C HIS A 427 -2.68 8.14 -5.07
N PHE A 428 -2.26 9.17 -4.33
CA PHE A 428 -2.88 9.52 -3.04
C PHE A 428 -4.35 9.89 -3.18
N THR A 429 -4.69 10.67 -4.22
CA THR A 429 -6.10 10.99 -4.51
C THR A 429 -6.89 9.72 -4.81
N GLN A 430 -6.35 8.80 -5.61
CA GLN A 430 -7.01 7.53 -5.95
C GLN A 430 -7.21 6.63 -4.72
N VAL A 431 -6.24 6.59 -3.80
CA VAL A 431 -6.40 5.89 -2.50
C VAL A 431 -7.49 6.55 -1.67
N ALA A 432 -7.49 7.88 -1.58
CA ALA A 432 -8.51 8.62 -0.82
C ALA A 432 -9.91 8.40 -1.40
N GLU A 433 -10.09 8.47 -2.72
CA GLU A 433 -11.36 8.16 -3.38
C GLU A 433 -11.83 6.73 -3.12
N LYS A 434 -10.91 5.75 -3.12
CA LYS A 434 -11.23 4.36 -2.79
C LYS A 434 -11.69 4.24 -1.34
N TYR A 435 -10.98 4.89 -0.42
CA TYR A 435 -11.35 4.89 1.00
C TYR A 435 -12.71 5.55 1.24
N LEU A 436 -13.00 6.68 0.59
CA LEU A 436 -14.30 7.32 0.65
C LEU A 436 -15.43 6.40 0.17
N ARG A 437 -15.21 5.64 -0.91
CA ARG A 437 -16.18 4.61 -1.34
C ARG A 437 -16.40 3.54 -0.28
N TYR A 438 -15.32 3.08 0.39
CA TYR A 438 -15.44 2.12 1.47
C TYR A 438 -16.23 2.68 2.67
N LEU A 439 -16.02 3.96 3.01
CA LEU A 439 -16.82 4.62 4.04
C LEU A 439 -18.32 4.61 3.69
N VAL A 440 -18.68 4.93 2.45
CA VAL A 440 -20.09 4.87 1.98
C VAL A 440 -20.64 3.45 2.02
N TRP A 441 -19.86 2.46 1.63
CA TRP A 441 -20.28 1.06 1.71
C TRP A 441 -20.34 0.51 3.14
N GLY A 442 -19.70 1.19 4.10
CA GLY A 442 -19.55 0.75 5.48
C GLY A 442 -18.71 -0.52 5.63
N ARG A 443 -17.99 -0.90 4.59
CA ARG A 443 -17.13 -2.09 4.57
C ARG A 443 -16.06 -2.01 3.48
N MET A 444 -15.02 -2.80 3.66
CA MET A 444 -14.03 -3.12 2.64
C MET A 444 -14.32 -4.50 2.05
N PRO A 445 -13.75 -4.88 0.89
CA PRO A 445 -13.71 -6.28 0.43
C PRO A 445 -13.16 -7.21 1.54
N GLU A 446 -13.69 -8.41 1.63
CA GLU A 446 -13.38 -9.36 2.71
C GLU A 446 -11.88 -9.70 2.82
N TRP A 447 -11.14 -9.57 1.73
CA TRP A 447 -9.70 -9.85 1.68
C TRP A 447 -8.82 -8.67 2.14
N GLU A 448 -9.30 -7.42 2.15
CA GLU A 448 -8.44 -6.24 2.44
C GLU A 448 -7.86 -6.29 3.87
N VAL A 449 -8.67 -6.50 4.90
CA VAL A 449 -8.19 -6.53 6.30
C VAL A 449 -7.27 -7.72 6.56
N PRO A 450 -7.62 -8.97 6.21
CA PRO A 450 -6.71 -10.09 6.35
C PRO A 450 -5.36 -9.89 5.65
N ASN A 451 -5.39 -9.32 4.44
CA ASN A 451 -4.17 -9.10 3.66
C ASN A 451 -3.32 -7.95 4.22
N MET A 452 -3.92 -6.89 4.77
CA MET A 452 -3.17 -5.88 5.54
C MET A 452 -2.47 -6.51 6.75
N ILE A 453 -3.14 -7.36 7.52
CA ILE A 453 -2.56 -8.06 8.67
C ILE A 453 -1.38 -8.95 8.20
N VAL A 454 -1.56 -9.73 7.15
CA VAL A 454 -0.52 -10.62 6.61
C VAL A 454 0.67 -9.84 6.06
N LYS A 455 0.44 -8.69 5.44
CA LYS A 455 1.49 -7.79 4.97
C LYS A 455 2.40 -7.33 6.10
N TYR A 456 1.83 -6.77 7.16
CA TYR A 456 2.59 -6.28 8.30
C TYR A 456 3.20 -7.42 9.13
N TYR A 457 2.56 -8.57 9.20
CA TYR A 457 3.15 -9.79 9.75
C TYR A 457 4.42 -10.19 8.97
N THR A 458 4.36 -10.20 7.64
CA THR A 458 5.50 -10.58 6.78
C THR A 458 6.69 -9.64 6.99
N THR A 459 6.47 -8.33 7.03
CA THR A 459 7.56 -7.36 7.19
C THR A 459 8.17 -7.41 8.59
N THR A 460 7.35 -7.53 9.64
CA THR A 460 7.84 -7.58 11.03
C THR A 460 8.53 -8.90 11.35
N GLU A 461 8.03 -10.05 10.88
CA GLU A 461 8.73 -11.34 11.02
C GLU A 461 10.01 -11.38 10.17
N GLY A 462 10.01 -10.74 8.98
CA GLY A 462 11.22 -10.52 8.20
C GLY A 462 12.28 -9.75 8.99
N LEU A 463 11.91 -8.63 9.62
CA LEU A 463 12.81 -7.87 10.49
C LEU A 463 13.34 -8.72 11.66
N LYS A 464 12.46 -9.44 12.32
CA LYS A 464 12.83 -10.34 13.43
C LYS A 464 13.83 -11.41 12.98
N LYS A 465 13.63 -11.98 11.80
CA LYS A 465 14.53 -12.96 11.18
C LYS A 465 15.89 -12.35 10.84
N ALA A 466 15.91 -11.12 10.27
CA ALA A 466 17.13 -10.41 9.89
C ALA A 466 17.99 -9.97 11.10
N LYS A 467 17.41 -9.93 12.31
CA LYS A 467 18.10 -9.59 13.57
C LYS A 467 18.68 -10.82 14.30
N GLN A 468 18.38 -12.04 13.85
CA GLN A 468 18.92 -13.29 14.37
C GLN A 468 20.32 -13.60 13.80
#